data_f6ddf1ea67d6d018ab885e3d88cea13f
#
_entry.id   f6ddf1ea67d6d018ab885e3d88cea13f
#
_cell.length_a   1.000
_cell.length_b   1.000
_cell.length_c   1.000
_cell.angle_alpha   90.00
_cell.angle_beta   90.00
_cell.angle_gamma   90.00
#
_symmetry.space_group_name_H-M   'P 1'
#
loop_
_entity.id
_entity.type
_entity.pdbx_description
1 polymer ?
#
loop_
_entity_poly.entity_id
_entity_poly.type
_entity_poly.pdbx_seq_one_letter_code
_entity_poly.pdbx_strand_id
1 'polypeptide(L)'
;LDGDAKAYLKDFGAATASNGAVGLYHIDKLTPEAVEQGESLIAEGAKVYVIDDAELDRVKNNYPVMWKDKNATPKLCFVGCPHLSYDQLVEWTENVCESLKKNGRSKVSIPTVFTAAPAVVEKFNATPNAAKLKATGVVLSYICPLMYMNNPLAGKMPVITNSNKLRTYTTSRYYTSAEILDIITKEAK
;
A
#
# COMPACT_ATOMS: atom_id res chain seq x y z
N LEU A 1 4.04 -13.18 -12.42
CA LEU A 1 3.21 -12.49 -11.42
C LEU A 1 1.91 -13.26 -11.28
N ASP A 2 1.70 -13.83 -10.12
CA ASP A 2 0.40 -14.39 -9.75
C ASP A 2 -0.50 -13.22 -9.33
N GLY A 3 -1.70 -13.09 -9.93
CA GLY A 3 -2.65 -12.06 -9.59
C GLY A 3 -2.80 -10.90 -10.58
N ASP A 4 -3.27 -9.74 -10.10
CA ASP A 4 -3.55 -8.57 -10.93
C ASP A 4 -2.26 -7.83 -11.32
N ALA A 5 -1.71 -8.17 -12.49
CA ALA A 5 -0.51 -7.53 -13.04
C ALA A 5 -0.67 -6.00 -13.19
N LYS A 6 -1.87 -5.49 -13.49
CA LYS A 6 -2.13 -4.05 -13.61
C LYS A 6 -2.05 -3.34 -12.26
N ALA A 7 -2.55 -3.97 -11.20
CA ALA A 7 -2.42 -3.44 -9.84
C ALA A 7 -0.95 -3.39 -9.41
N TYR A 8 -0.19 -4.46 -9.69
CA TYR A 8 1.26 -4.48 -9.44
C TYR A 8 2.00 -3.36 -10.19
N LEU A 9 1.77 -3.21 -11.49
CA LEU A 9 2.39 -2.15 -12.30
C LEU A 9 2.04 -0.76 -11.80
N LYS A 10 0.81 -0.54 -11.37
CA LYS A 10 0.36 0.73 -10.77
C LYS A 10 1.14 1.04 -9.48
N ASP A 11 1.27 0.07 -8.59
CA ASP A 11 1.97 0.24 -7.32
C ASP A 11 3.48 0.40 -7.53
N PHE A 12 4.07 -0.40 -8.43
CA PHE A 12 5.47 -0.32 -8.81
C PHE A 12 5.79 1.04 -9.45
N GLY A 13 4.99 1.51 -10.42
CA GLY A 13 5.17 2.81 -11.05
C GLY A 13 5.07 3.97 -10.07
N ALA A 14 4.13 3.91 -9.12
CA ALA A 14 4.03 4.93 -8.08
C ALA A 14 5.26 4.94 -7.14
N ALA A 15 5.81 3.76 -6.84
CA ALA A 15 7.00 3.63 -6.00
C ALA A 15 8.26 4.13 -6.72
N THR A 16 8.51 3.71 -7.96
CA THR A 16 9.70 4.10 -8.74
C THR A 16 9.73 5.59 -9.04
N ALA A 17 8.60 6.17 -9.42
CA ALA A 17 8.48 7.62 -9.66
C ALA A 17 8.75 8.44 -8.38
N SER A 18 8.20 8.01 -7.23
CA SER A 18 8.34 8.77 -5.98
C SER A 18 9.70 8.64 -5.31
N ASN A 19 10.36 7.49 -5.43
CA ASN A 19 11.63 7.22 -4.74
C ASN A 19 12.88 7.45 -5.61
N GLY A 20 12.75 7.37 -6.94
CA GLY A 20 13.89 7.46 -7.84
C GLY A 20 13.69 8.39 -9.03
N ALA A 21 12.54 9.09 -9.12
CA ALA A 21 12.14 9.87 -10.30
C ALA A 21 12.14 9.03 -11.60
N VAL A 22 11.98 7.71 -11.49
CA VAL A 22 11.90 6.80 -12.64
C VAL A 22 10.50 6.82 -13.19
N GLY A 23 10.32 7.48 -14.33
CA GLY A 23 9.03 7.63 -15.00
C GLY A 23 8.75 6.58 -16.06
N LEU A 24 9.77 5.82 -16.48
CA LEU A 24 9.66 4.75 -17.46
C LEU A 24 10.46 3.54 -16.99
N TYR A 25 9.85 2.36 -17.13
CA TYR A 25 10.49 1.08 -16.83
C TYR A 25 9.91 0.00 -17.74
N HIS A 26 10.69 -1.03 -18.00
CA HIS A 26 10.26 -2.20 -18.72
C HIS A 26 10.37 -3.43 -17.82
N ILE A 27 9.36 -4.30 -17.87
CA ILE A 27 9.36 -5.59 -17.18
C ILE A 27 9.25 -6.66 -18.25
N ASP A 28 10.24 -7.56 -18.30
CA ASP A 28 10.30 -8.63 -19.29
C ASP A 28 8.98 -9.41 -19.31
N LYS A 29 8.50 -9.69 -20.51
CA LYS A 29 7.25 -10.43 -20.79
C LYS A 29 5.97 -9.81 -20.21
N LEU A 30 6.01 -8.57 -19.68
CA LEU A 30 4.86 -7.95 -19.02
C LEU A 30 4.50 -6.58 -19.62
N THR A 31 5.45 -5.67 -19.75
CA THR A 31 5.18 -4.36 -20.34
C THR A 31 5.15 -4.43 -21.86
N PRO A 32 4.30 -3.64 -22.55
CA PRO A 32 4.12 -3.75 -24.00
C PRO A 32 5.43 -3.72 -24.79
N GLU A 33 6.28 -2.75 -24.49
CA GLU A 33 7.57 -2.60 -25.20
C GLU A 33 8.51 -3.78 -24.92
N ALA A 34 8.51 -4.31 -23.70
CA ALA A 34 9.35 -5.47 -23.37
C ALA A 34 8.82 -6.76 -24.02
N VAL A 35 7.51 -6.88 -24.23
CA VAL A 35 6.92 -7.99 -24.99
C VAL A 35 7.27 -7.90 -26.48
N GLU A 36 7.24 -6.68 -27.05
CA GLU A 36 7.50 -6.45 -28.47
C GLU A 36 8.99 -6.53 -28.82
N GLN A 37 9.86 -5.91 -28.02
CA GLN A 37 11.27 -5.68 -28.36
C GLN A 37 12.24 -6.56 -27.55
N GLY A 38 11.80 -7.12 -26.41
CA GLY A 38 12.62 -8.01 -25.58
C GLY A 38 13.94 -7.38 -25.15
N GLU A 39 15.01 -8.17 -25.24
CA GLU A 39 16.36 -7.76 -24.81
C GLU A 39 16.96 -6.60 -25.61
N SER A 40 16.40 -6.26 -26.78
CA SER A 40 16.88 -5.11 -27.56
C SER A 40 16.69 -3.76 -26.85
N LEU A 41 15.85 -3.71 -25.82
CA LEU A 41 15.68 -2.55 -24.95
C LEU A 41 16.86 -2.33 -24.00
N ILE A 42 17.72 -3.33 -23.81
CA ILE A 42 18.87 -3.26 -22.91
C ILE A 42 20.04 -2.61 -23.66
N ALA A 43 20.43 -1.44 -23.22
CA ALA A 43 21.57 -0.76 -23.83
C ALA A 43 22.87 -1.56 -23.65
N GLU A 44 23.78 -1.47 -24.62
CA GLU A 44 25.10 -2.05 -24.48
C GLU A 44 25.82 -1.49 -23.25
N GLY A 45 26.42 -2.39 -22.44
CA GLY A 45 27.10 -2.02 -21.20
C GLY A 45 26.15 -1.63 -20.05
N ALA A 46 24.85 -1.90 -20.16
CA ALA A 46 23.90 -1.69 -19.07
C ALA A 46 24.35 -2.40 -17.80
N LYS A 47 24.26 -1.70 -16.68
CA LYS A 47 24.59 -2.28 -15.36
C LYS A 47 23.51 -3.24 -14.91
N VAL A 48 23.94 -4.37 -14.37
CA VAL A 48 23.03 -5.34 -13.73
C VAL A 48 23.01 -5.10 -12.23
N TYR A 49 21.82 -5.04 -11.66
CA TYR A 49 21.61 -4.99 -10.22
C TYR A 49 20.71 -6.15 -9.80
N VAL A 50 21.20 -6.98 -8.90
CA VAL A 50 20.45 -8.14 -8.39
C VAL A 50 19.68 -7.75 -7.16
N ILE A 51 18.38 -8.04 -7.16
CA ILE A 51 17.47 -7.82 -6.03
C ILE A 51 17.07 -9.20 -5.51
N ASP A 52 17.61 -9.57 -4.36
CA ASP A 52 17.27 -10.77 -3.61
C ASP A 52 16.58 -10.42 -2.29
N ASP A 53 16.22 -11.44 -1.51
CA ASP A 53 15.54 -11.23 -0.22
C ASP A 53 16.39 -10.42 0.76
N ALA A 54 17.71 -10.62 0.76
CA ALA A 54 18.63 -9.87 1.62
C ALA A 54 18.64 -8.37 1.24
N GLU A 55 18.60 -8.05 -0.05
CA GLU A 55 18.53 -6.67 -0.52
C GLU A 55 17.17 -6.03 -0.20
N LEU A 56 16.07 -6.78 -0.33
CA LEU A 56 14.73 -6.32 0.07
C LEU A 56 14.68 -6.00 1.57
N ASP A 57 15.23 -6.88 2.41
CA ASP A 57 15.32 -6.66 3.85
C ASP A 57 16.23 -5.49 4.21
N ARG A 58 17.38 -5.36 3.53
CA ARG A 58 18.29 -4.23 3.71
C ARG A 58 17.59 -2.90 3.42
N VAL A 59 16.87 -2.82 2.31
CA VAL A 59 16.14 -1.60 1.91
C VAL A 59 15.03 -1.29 2.90
N LYS A 60 14.22 -2.28 3.26
CA LYS A 60 13.13 -2.12 4.23
C LYS A 60 13.63 -1.63 5.59
N ASN A 61 14.71 -2.23 6.09
CA ASN A 61 15.27 -1.90 7.40
C ASN A 61 15.95 -0.52 7.44
N ASN A 62 16.35 0.01 6.28
CA ASN A 62 16.94 1.34 6.15
C ASN A 62 15.91 2.46 5.95
N TYR A 63 14.61 2.15 5.90
CA TYR A 63 13.60 3.21 5.79
C TYR A 63 13.61 4.14 7.01
N PRO A 64 13.66 5.46 6.80
CA PRO A 64 13.70 6.40 7.91
C PRO A 64 12.38 6.39 8.68
N VAL A 65 12.47 6.40 10.01
CA VAL A 65 11.32 6.61 10.89
C VAL A 65 11.24 8.09 11.24
N MET A 66 10.26 8.79 10.67
CA MET A 66 10.07 10.24 10.78
C MET A 66 9.19 10.63 11.98
N TRP A 67 8.71 9.66 12.77
CA TRP A 67 7.92 9.95 13.97
C TRP A 67 8.76 10.62 15.04
N LYS A 68 8.15 11.56 15.77
CA LYS A 68 8.81 12.24 16.90
C LYS A 68 9.31 11.25 17.96
N ASP A 69 8.48 10.28 18.31
CA ASP A 69 8.86 9.10 19.08
C ASP A 69 8.89 7.90 18.12
N LYS A 70 10.10 7.37 17.85
CA LYS A 70 10.30 6.26 16.94
C LYS A 70 9.66 4.95 17.39
N ASN A 71 9.37 4.82 18.69
CA ASN A 71 8.77 3.64 19.31
C ASN A 71 7.27 3.83 19.60
N ALA A 72 6.67 4.93 19.15
CA ALA A 72 5.26 5.20 19.36
C ALA A 72 4.37 4.08 18.79
N THR A 73 3.28 3.79 19.47
CA THR A 73 2.24 2.90 18.97
C THR A 73 1.50 3.56 17.80
N PRO A 74 1.25 2.83 16.70
CA PRO A 74 0.45 3.32 15.58
C PRO A 74 -0.93 3.87 16.03
N LYS A 75 -1.33 5.02 15.46
CA LYS A 75 -2.59 5.69 15.78
C LYS A 75 -3.53 5.82 14.59
N LEU A 76 -3.04 5.61 13.38
CA LEU A 76 -3.81 5.72 12.14
C LEU A 76 -3.15 4.86 11.07
N CYS A 77 -3.97 4.19 10.27
CA CYS A 77 -3.53 3.36 9.14
C CYS A 77 -4.13 3.89 7.83
N PHE A 78 -3.27 4.05 6.81
CA PHE A 78 -3.71 4.30 5.43
C PHE A 78 -3.27 3.17 4.50
N VAL A 79 -4.22 2.64 3.72
CA VAL A 79 -3.99 1.70 2.61
C VAL A 79 -4.62 2.29 1.35
N GLY A 80 -3.91 2.22 0.22
CA GLY A 80 -4.42 2.73 -1.06
C GLY A 80 -3.73 4.01 -1.54
N CYS A 81 -2.41 4.06 -1.46
CA CYS A 81 -1.62 5.08 -2.14
C CYS A 81 -0.53 4.41 -2.99
N PRO A 82 -0.77 4.23 -4.30
CA PRO A 82 -1.92 4.71 -5.12
C PRO A 82 -3.24 4.05 -4.74
N HIS A 83 -4.34 4.65 -5.19
CA HIS A 83 -5.69 4.16 -4.94
C HIS A 83 -5.83 2.67 -5.27
N LEU A 84 -6.51 1.93 -4.40
CA LEU A 84 -6.80 0.52 -4.60
C LEU A 84 -7.62 0.30 -5.88
N SER A 85 -7.30 -0.75 -6.63
CA SER A 85 -8.20 -1.29 -7.66
C SER A 85 -9.44 -1.91 -6.98
N TYR A 86 -10.46 -2.25 -7.79
CA TYR A 86 -11.63 -2.94 -7.27
C TYR A 86 -11.26 -4.28 -6.62
N ASP A 87 -10.42 -5.06 -7.31
CA ASP A 87 -10.01 -6.39 -6.84
C ASP A 87 -9.12 -6.30 -5.58
N GLN A 88 -8.19 -5.34 -5.54
CA GLN A 88 -7.42 -5.04 -4.33
C GLN A 88 -8.32 -4.65 -3.15
N LEU A 89 -9.39 -3.87 -3.40
CA LEU A 89 -10.31 -3.48 -2.33
C LEU A 89 -11.14 -4.66 -1.82
N VAL A 90 -11.55 -5.58 -2.69
CA VAL A 90 -12.20 -6.83 -2.32
C VAL A 90 -11.27 -7.70 -1.50
N GLU A 91 -10.05 -7.95 -1.98
CA GLU A 91 -9.02 -8.75 -1.29
C GLU A 91 -8.72 -8.19 0.11
N TRP A 92 -8.48 -6.89 0.23
CA TRP A 92 -8.26 -6.26 1.53
C TRP A 92 -9.45 -6.42 2.48
N THR A 93 -10.67 -6.32 1.95
CA THR A 93 -11.89 -6.52 2.75
C THR A 93 -11.96 -7.93 3.32
N GLU A 94 -11.69 -8.93 2.49
CA GLU A 94 -11.70 -10.34 2.89
C GLU A 94 -10.60 -10.62 3.92
N ASN A 95 -9.38 -10.18 3.65
CA ASN A 95 -8.23 -10.35 4.54
C ASN A 95 -8.45 -9.71 5.92
N VAL A 96 -9.03 -8.51 5.97
CA VAL A 96 -9.38 -7.86 7.25
C VAL A 96 -10.45 -8.65 7.99
N CYS A 97 -11.51 -9.08 7.31
CA CYS A 97 -12.59 -9.86 7.93
C CYS A 97 -12.08 -11.19 8.49
N GLU A 98 -11.27 -11.92 7.72
CA GLU A 98 -10.68 -13.19 8.15
C GLU A 98 -9.72 -13.01 9.32
N SER A 99 -8.84 -12.01 9.25
CA SER A 99 -7.89 -11.74 10.32
C SER A 99 -8.58 -11.31 11.61
N LEU A 100 -9.62 -10.48 11.53
CA LEU A 100 -10.44 -10.12 12.70
C LEU A 100 -11.11 -11.34 13.30
N LYS A 101 -11.72 -12.20 12.48
CA LYS A 101 -12.35 -13.45 12.93
C LYS A 101 -11.34 -14.36 13.62
N LYS A 102 -10.15 -14.53 13.04
CA LYS A 102 -9.05 -15.33 13.62
C LYS A 102 -8.60 -14.79 14.99
N ASN A 103 -8.63 -13.48 15.17
CA ASN A 103 -8.25 -12.82 16.42
C ASN A 103 -9.42 -12.64 17.40
N GLY A 104 -10.61 -13.21 17.12
CA GLY A 104 -11.80 -13.10 17.99
C GLY A 104 -12.36 -11.66 18.06
N ARG A 105 -12.12 -10.84 17.05
CA ARG A 105 -12.53 -9.42 17.02
C ARG A 105 -13.52 -9.14 15.89
N SER A 106 -14.26 -8.05 16.04
CA SER A 106 -15.20 -7.59 15.02
C SER A 106 -14.81 -6.26 14.39
N LYS A 107 -13.88 -5.51 15.02
CA LYS A 107 -13.45 -4.19 14.54
C LYS A 107 -11.95 -4.03 14.61
N VAL A 108 -11.41 -3.23 13.71
CA VAL A 108 -10.01 -2.83 13.70
C VAL A 108 -9.62 -2.09 14.99
N SER A 109 -8.37 -2.26 15.43
CA SER A 109 -7.85 -1.74 16.70
C SER A 109 -7.51 -0.26 16.66
N ILE A 110 -7.23 0.28 15.48
CA ILE A 110 -6.90 1.70 15.25
C ILE A 110 -7.72 2.23 14.07
N PRO A 111 -8.01 3.53 13.99
CA PRO A 111 -8.58 4.15 12.81
C PRO A 111 -7.84 3.73 11.55
N THR A 112 -8.58 3.19 10.60
CA THR A 112 -8.02 2.65 9.34
C THR A 112 -8.83 3.19 8.17
N VAL A 113 -8.13 3.74 7.18
CA VAL A 113 -8.73 4.31 5.98
C VAL A 113 -8.20 3.59 4.75
N PHE A 114 -9.10 3.05 3.96
CA PHE A 114 -8.81 2.54 2.62
C PHE A 114 -9.20 3.57 1.59
N THR A 115 -8.38 3.74 0.55
CA THR A 115 -8.67 4.73 -0.49
C THR A 115 -8.70 4.10 -1.88
N ALA A 116 -9.72 4.47 -2.65
CA ALA A 116 -9.92 4.03 -4.02
C ALA A 116 -10.49 5.18 -4.87
N ALA A 117 -10.39 5.08 -6.19
CA ALA A 117 -10.96 6.08 -7.09
C ALA A 117 -12.48 6.18 -6.94
N PRO A 118 -13.12 7.35 -7.19
CA PRO A 118 -14.57 7.52 -7.02
C PRO A 118 -15.41 6.44 -7.70
N ALA A 119 -15.12 6.10 -8.95
CA ALA A 119 -15.84 5.06 -9.68
C ALA A 119 -15.67 3.65 -9.06
N VAL A 120 -14.51 3.36 -8.47
CA VAL A 120 -14.26 2.11 -7.75
C VAL A 120 -15.05 2.08 -6.45
N VAL A 121 -15.08 3.18 -5.70
CA VAL A 121 -15.87 3.33 -4.47
C VAL A 121 -17.36 3.14 -4.76
N GLU A 122 -17.87 3.76 -5.81
CA GLU A 122 -19.26 3.63 -6.23
C GLU A 122 -19.60 2.17 -6.58
N LYS A 123 -18.80 1.53 -7.44
CA LYS A 123 -18.97 0.11 -7.80
C LYS A 123 -18.92 -0.80 -6.57
N PHE A 124 -17.97 -0.57 -5.66
CA PHE A 124 -17.82 -1.39 -4.45
C PHE A 124 -18.99 -1.22 -3.50
N ASN A 125 -19.51 0.01 -3.33
CA ASN A 125 -20.64 0.30 -2.45
C ASN A 125 -21.95 -0.38 -2.90
N ALA A 126 -22.07 -0.78 -4.16
CA ALA A 126 -23.19 -1.55 -4.69
C ALA A 126 -23.07 -3.07 -4.39
N THR A 127 -22.04 -3.51 -3.66
CA THR A 127 -21.78 -4.92 -3.37
C THR A 127 -21.94 -5.26 -1.88
N PRO A 128 -22.20 -6.55 -1.52
CA PRO A 128 -22.22 -6.98 -0.13
C PRO A 128 -20.91 -6.73 0.63
N ASN A 129 -19.77 -6.62 -0.07
CA ASN A 129 -18.47 -6.38 0.54
C ASN A 129 -18.39 -4.99 1.20
N ALA A 130 -19.13 -4.00 0.72
CA ALA A 130 -19.21 -2.69 1.36
C ALA A 130 -19.75 -2.78 2.79
N ALA A 131 -20.81 -3.55 3.00
CA ALA A 131 -21.37 -3.78 4.33
C ALA A 131 -20.38 -4.53 5.24
N LYS A 132 -19.67 -5.55 4.71
CA LYS A 132 -18.62 -6.28 5.44
C LYS A 132 -17.52 -5.33 5.88
N LEU A 133 -16.95 -4.54 4.95
CA LEU A 133 -15.87 -3.60 5.26
C LEU A 133 -16.31 -2.57 6.31
N LYS A 134 -17.49 -1.98 6.13
CA LYS A 134 -18.06 -1.01 7.09
C LYS A 134 -18.22 -1.61 8.49
N ALA A 135 -18.63 -2.87 8.59
CA ALA A 135 -18.81 -3.57 9.87
C ALA A 135 -17.47 -3.71 10.62
N THR A 136 -16.33 -3.79 9.93
CA THR A 136 -15.00 -3.85 10.53
C THR A 136 -14.53 -2.52 11.13
N GLY A 137 -15.21 -1.40 10.86
CA GLY A 137 -14.81 -0.07 11.27
C GLY A 137 -13.79 0.60 10.34
N VAL A 138 -13.38 -0.05 9.26
CA VAL A 138 -12.56 0.58 8.21
C VAL A 138 -13.38 1.62 7.46
N VAL A 139 -12.81 2.80 7.25
CA VAL A 139 -13.40 3.89 6.47
C VAL A 139 -12.93 3.78 5.02
N LEU A 140 -13.87 3.69 4.08
CA LEU A 140 -13.56 3.79 2.65
C LEU A 140 -13.69 5.24 2.18
N SER A 141 -12.66 5.75 1.51
CA SER A 141 -12.59 7.14 1.03
C SER A 141 -12.08 7.19 -0.40
N TYR A 142 -12.41 8.24 -1.12
CA TYR A 142 -11.83 8.58 -2.43
C TYR A 142 -10.79 9.71 -2.34
N ILE A 143 -10.57 10.26 -1.15
CA ILE A 143 -9.60 11.32 -0.95
C ILE A 143 -8.19 10.72 -0.87
N CYS A 144 -7.26 11.28 -1.64
CA CYS A 144 -5.87 10.83 -1.62
C CYS A 144 -5.26 10.94 -0.22
N PRO A 145 -4.58 9.89 0.29
CA PRO A 145 -3.94 9.92 1.61
C PRO A 145 -2.95 11.06 1.81
N LEU A 146 -2.30 11.55 0.76
CA LEU A 146 -1.42 12.73 0.83
C LEU A 146 -2.18 13.97 1.34
N MET A 147 -3.46 14.13 0.97
CA MET A 147 -4.28 15.24 1.45
C MET A 147 -4.55 15.14 2.96
N TYR A 148 -4.79 13.92 3.46
CA TYR A 148 -4.92 13.69 4.91
C TYR A 148 -3.62 13.99 5.65
N MET A 149 -2.48 13.56 5.11
CA MET A 149 -1.18 13.75 5.74
C MET A 149 -0.70 15.21 5.74
N ASN A 150 -1.20 16.04 4.83
CA ASN A 150 -0.98 17.48 4.86
C ASN A 150 -1.75 18.20 5.98
N ASN A 151 -2.69 17.52 6.63
CA ASN A 151 -3.38 18.04 7.80
C ASN A 151 -2.44 18.00 9.02
N PRO A 152 -2.30 19.10 9.80
CA PRO A 152 -1.42 19.14 10.97
C PRO A 152 -1.70 18.06 12.03
N LEU A 153 -2.91 17.56 12.12
CA LEU A 153 -3.26 16.48 13.05
C LEU A 153 -2.67 15.15 12.58
N ALA A 154 -3.02 14.71 11.36
CA ALA A 154 -2.53 13.44 10.83
C ALA A 154 -1.01 13.47 10.60
N GLY A 155 -0.44 14.58 10.13
CA GLY A 155 1.00 14.74 9.90
C GLY A 155 1.88 14.63 11.14
N LYS A 156 1.29 14.74 12.35
CA LYS A 156 2.00 14.57 13.63
C LYS A 156 1.71 13.22 14.30
N MET A 157 0.77 12.45 13.79
CA MET A 157 0.42 11.14 14.33
C MET A 157 1.42 10.06 13.89
N PRO A 158 1.60 8.99 14.67
CA PRO A 158 2.24 7.76 14.22
C PRO A 158 1.35 7.04 13.21
N VAL A 159 1.50 7.39 11.93
CA VAL A 159 0.72 6.83 10.82
C VAL A 159 1.48 5.68 10.17
N ILE A 160 0.78 4.57 9.86
CA ILE A 160 1.33 3.42 9.15
C ILE A 160 0.71 3.28 7.76
N THR A 161 1.46 2.71 6.82
CA THR A 161 1.03 2.48 5.45
C THR A 161 1.86 1.38 4.79
N ASN A 162 1.29 0.68 3.80
CA ASN A 162 2.03 -0.20 2.89
C ASN A 162 2.46 0.50 1.59
N SER A 163 2.33 1.82 1.55
CA SER A 163 2.66 2.62 0.37
C SER A 163 4.06 3.21 0.45
N ASN A 164 4.94 2.81 -0.46
CA ASN A 164 6.24 3.46 -0.64
C ASN A 164 6.10 4.93 -1.05
N LYS A 165 5.11 5.26 -1.88
CA LYS A 165 4.83 6.64 -2.27
C LYS A 165 4.43 7.49 -1.06
N LEU A 166 3.47 7.03 -0.25
CA LEU A 166 3.02 7.81 0.91
C LEU A 166 4.14 8.00 1.94
N ARG A 167 4.93 6.94 2.20
CA ARG A 167 6.11 7.01 3.07
C ARG A 167 7.12 8.05 2.58
N THR A 168 7.37 8.11 1.28
CA THR A 168 8.39 9.03 0.70
C THR A 168 8.01 10.50 0.90
N TYR A 169 6.74 10.82 0.78
CA TYR A 169 6.28 12.22 0.82
C TYR A 169 5.76 12.68 2.19
N THR A 170 5.68 11.79 3.18
CA THR A 170 5.08 12.10 4.48
C THR A 170 5.85 11.48 5.64
N THR A 171 5.36 11.70 6.86
CA THR A 171 5.87 11.05 8.06
C THR A 171 5.34 9.63 8.28
N SER A 172 4.54 9.09 7.35
CA SER A 172 4.02 7.73 7.46
C SER A 172 5.14 6.70 7.47
N ARG A 173 5.04 5.71 8.36
CA ARG A 173 5.99 4.60 8.42
C ARG A 173 5.50 3.44 7.56
N TYR A 174 6.42 2.86 6.79
CA TYR A 174 6.12 1.70 5.96
C TYR A 174 6.06 0.41 6.78
N TYR A 175 5.04 -0.38 6.47
CA TYR A 175 4.85 -1.76 6.91
C TYR A 175 4.34 -2.59 5.75
N THR A 176 4.68 -3.87 5.69
CA THR A 176 4.11 -4.80 4.71
C THR A 176 2.60 -4.98 4.94
N SER A 177 1.88 -5.44 3.93
CA SER A 177 0.44 -5.72 4.06
C SER A 177 0.12 -6.71 5.19
N ALA A 178 0.96 -7.74 5.37
CA ALA A 178 0.83 -8.70 6.46
C ALA A 178 1.02 -8.05 7.84
N GLU A 179 2.04 -7.21 7.99
CA GLU A 179 2.29 -6.46 9.23
C GLU A 179 1.14 -5.49 9.54
N ILE A 180 0.59 -4.81 8.52
CA ILE A 180 -0.58 -3.94 8.70
C ILE A 180 -1.79 -4.73 9.18
N LEU A 181 -2.10 -5.87 8.54
CA LEU A 181 -3.20 -6.73 8.97
C LEU A 181 -3.04 -7.14 10.43
N ASP A 182 -1.84 -7.54 10.83
CA ASP A 182 -1.54 -7.89 12.21
C ASP A 182 -1.78 -6.71 13.17
N ILE A 183 -1.30 -5.51 12.83
CA ILE A 183 -1.42 -4.32 13.67
C ILE A 183 -2.88 -3.90 13.83
N ILE A 184 -3.66 -3.88 12.74
CA ILE A 184 -5.03 -3.36 12.78
C ILE A 184 -6.05 -4.38 13.28
N THR A 185 -5.71 -5.68 13.32
CA THR A 185 -6.68 -6.74 13.71
C THR A 185 -6.37 -7.40 15.06
N LYS A 186 -5.17 -7.22 15.61
CA LYS A 186 -4.83 -7.64 16.99
C LYS A 186 -5.19 -6.56 18.00
N GLU A 187 -5.22 -6.90 19.27
CA GLU A 187 -5.37 -5.92 20.33
C GLU A 187 -4.21 -4.89 20.28
N ALA A 188 -4.57 -3.61 20.41
CA ALA A 188 -3.57 -2.58 20.63
C ALA A 188 -2.91 -2.85 22.00
N LYS A 189 -1.62 -3.16 21.97
CA LYS A 189 -0.81 -3.26 23.19
C LYS A 189 -0.60 -1.90 23.81
#